data_2f90fea63747977c300ebf9a15483bea
#
_entry.id   2f90fea63747977c300ebf9a15483bea
#
_cell.length_a   1.000
_cell.length_b   1.000
_cell.length_c   1.000
_cell.angle_alpha   90.00
_cell.angle_beta   90.00
_cell.angle_gamma   90.00
#
_symmetry.space_group_name_H-M   'P 1'
#
loop_
_entity.id
_entity.type
_entity.pdbx_description
1 polymer ?
#
loop_
_entity_poly.entity_id
_entity_poly.type
_entity_poly.pdbx_seq_one_letter_code
_entity_poly.pdbx_strand_id
1 'polypeptide(L)'
;MDMNRRQFFRVSGAGLAASSLVALGFSPTAALAEARNFKLARATETRNTCPYCSVGCGIIMYSLGDKAKNVTSSIIHIEGDPDHPVNRGTLCPKCAGLLDFVHSPNRLKYPEIREPGGTEWKRVGWDEALGRLVKLMKADRDANFVAQNADGKTVNRWLTTGMLCASASSNETGYITHKAMRSMGMLVFDNQARV
;
A
#
# COMPACT_ATOMS: atom_id res chain seq x y z
N MET A 1 10.35 28.90 -12.06
CA MET A 1 10.43 28.24 -10.74
C MET A 1 9.04 27.76 -10.43
N ASP A 2 8.79 26.47 -10.62
CA ASP A 2 7.48 25.90 -10.27
C ASP A 2 7.47 25.62 -8.77
N MET A 3 6.80 26.50 -8.04
CA MET A 3 6.55 26.29 -6.61
C MET A 3 5.32 25.38 -6.45
N ASN A 4 5.48 24.29 -5.72
CA ASN A 4 4.32 23.49 -5.33
C ASN A 4 3.47 24.23 -4.27
N ARG A 5 2.19 23.82 -4.09
CA ARG A 5 1.26 24.45 -3.14
C ARG A 5 1.84 24.67 -1.74
N ARG A 6 2.65 23.73 -1.27
CA ARG A 6 3.25 23.79 0.06
C ARG A 6 4.40 24.79 0.11
N GLN A 7 5.23 24.85 -0.93
CA GLN A 7 6.29 25.87 -1.06
C GLN A 7 5.68 27.24 -1.16
N PHE A 8 4.55 27.39 -1.89
CA PHE A 8 3.79 28.62 -1.93
C PHE A 8 3.31 29.03 -0.53
N PHE A 9 2.69 28.12 0.23
CA PHE A 9 2.25 28.41 1.60
C PHE A 9 3.41 28.65 2.57
N ARG A 10 4.56 28.01 2.41
CA ARG A 10 5.75 28.30 3.21
C ARG A 10 6.36 29.66 2.89
N VAL A 11 6.47 30.01 1.60
CA VAL A 11 7.05 31.28 1.15
C VAL A 11 6.05 32.41 1.43
N SER A 12 4.77 32.24 1.16
CA SER A 12 3.77 33.24 1.51
C SER A 12 3.58 33.37 3.03
N GLY A 13 3.66 32.31 3.81
CA GLY A 13 3.67 32.36 5.27
C GLY A 13 4.90 33.05 5.87
N ALA A 14 6.07 32.91 5.23
CA ALA A 14 7.29 33.59 5.64
C ALA A 14 7.41 35.02 5.05
N GLY A 15 6.90 35.24 3.84
CA GLY A 15 6.95 36.54 3.17
C GLY A 15 5.88 37.53 3.61
N LEU A 16 4.77 37.05 4.22
CA LEU A 16 3.68 37.85 4.76
C LEU A 16 4.00 38.52 6.11
N ALA A 17 5.20 38.26 6.65
CA ALA A 17 5.70 38.96 7.84
C ALA A 17 6.06 40.44 7.57
N ALA A 18 5.98 40.90 6.33
CA ALA A 18 6.31 42.26 5.98
C ALA A 18 5.07 43.16 5.91
N SER A 19 5.08 44.09 6.77
CA SER A 19 4.43 45.44 6.86
C SER A 19 3.32 45.89 5.87
N SER A 20 3.23 45.38 4.67
CA SER A 20 2.23 45.84 3.67
C SER A 20 0.83 45.21 3.81
N LEU A 21 0.74 43.96 4.33
CA LEU A 21 -0.58 43.32 4.54
C LEU A 21 -1.27 43.76 5.83
N VAL A 22 -0.51 44.20 6.82
CA VAL A 22 -1.07 44.84 8.02
C VAL A 22 -1.78 46.13 7.64
N ALA A 23 -1.22 46.88 6.69
CA ALA A 23 -1.84 48.10 6.14
C ALA A 23 -3.14 47.83 5.38
N LEU A 24 -3.36 46.61 4.90
CA LEU A 24 -4.60 46.15 4.23
C LEU A 24 -5.60 45.51 5.19
N GLY A 25 -5.35 45.57 6.52
CA GLY A 25 -6.28 45.05 7.53
C GLY A 25 -6.10 43.55 7.82
N PHE A 26 -5.05 42.88 7.27
CA PHE A 26 -4.74 41.51 7.62
C PHE A 26 -4.00 41.43 8.93
N SER A 27 -4.52 40.68 9.88
CA SER A 27 -3.83 40.38 11.15
C SER A 27 -2.87 39.20 11.00
N PRO A 28 -1.53 39.42 11.05
CA PRO A 28 -0.58 38.32 10.96
C PRO A 28 -0.71 37.33 12.13
N THR A 29 -1.20 37.76 13.26
CA THR A 29 -1.47 36.91 14.43
C THR A 29 -2.66 35.99 14.21
N ALA A 30 -3.74 36.45 13.57
CA ALA A 30 -4.89 35.62 13.20
C ALA A 30 -4.52 34.60 12.12
N ALA A 31 -3.78 35.01 11.08
CA ALA A 31 -3.29 34.10 10.04
C ALA A 31 -2.32 33.03 10.57
N LEU A 32 -1.44 33.40 11.51
CA LEU A 32 -0.55 32.45 12.20
C LEU A 32 -1.32 31.51 13.13
N ALA A 33 -2.38 31.97 13.80
CA ALA A 33 -3.22 31.13 14.64
C ALA A 33 -3.99 30.12 13.78
N GLU A 34 -4.50 30.52 12.63
CA GLU A 34 -5.18 29.64 11.67
C GLU A 34 -4.21 28.63 11.04
N ALA A 35 -2.99 29.06 10.66
CA ALA A 35 -1.94 28.18 10.19
C ALA A 35 -1.48 27.14 11.24
N ARG A 36 -1.47 27.52 12.53
CA ARG A 36 -1.18 26.60 13.64
C ARG A 36 -2.25 25.54 13.85
N ASN A 37 -3.49 25.84 13.50
CA ASN A 37 -4.63 24.93 13.60
C ASN A 37 -4.79 24.07 12.35
N PHE A 38 -4.01 24.32 11.27
CA PHE A 38 -4.08 23.54 10.07
C PHE A 38 -3.68 22.08 10.36
N LYS A 39 -4.61 21.16 10.06
CA LYS A 39 -4.50 19.73 10.39
C LYS A 39 -3.16 19.10 10.01
N LEU A 40 -2.58 19.52 8.89
CA LEU A 40 -1.35 18.94 8.33
C LEU A 40 -0.07 19.69 8.71
N ALA A 41 -0.15 20.82 9.45
CA ALA A 41 0.99 21.67 9.76
C ALA A 41 2.12 20.94 10.52
N ARG A 42 1.77 19.91 11.31
CA ARG A 42 2.70 19.12 12.12
C ARG A 42 2.82 17.67 11.65
N ALA A 43 2.18 17.33 10.53
CA ALA A 43 2.21 15.97 10.04
C ALA A 43 3.51 15.66 9.31
N THR A 44 3.96 14.43 9.46
CA THR A 44 5.04 13.85 8.66
C THR A 44 4.48 13.34 7.36
N GLU A 45 5.06 13.76 6.24
CA GLU A 45 4.72 13.27 4.92
C GLU A 45 5.51 12.01 4.58
N THR A 46 4.81 11.03 4.05
CA THR A 46 5.42 9.83 3.49
C THR A 46 4.80 9.56 2.12
N ARG A 47 5.64 9.48 1.10
CA ARG A 47 5.21 9.11 -0.25
C ARG A 47 5.08 7.60 -0.37
N ASN A 48 4.03 7.16 -1.06
CA ASN A 48 3.76 5.74 -1.29
C ASN A 48 2.99 5.54 -2.60
N THR A 49 2.79 4.30 -2.97
CA THR A 49 1.99 3.90 -4.14
C THR A 49 0.65 3.34 -3.67
N CYS A 50 -0.42 3.68 -4.38
CA CYS A 50 -1.76 3.14 -4.15
C CYS A 50 -1.76 1.61 -4.31
N PRO A 51 -2.33 0.85 -3.36
CA PRO A 51 -2.32 -0.62 -3.38
C PRO A 51 -3.38 -1.24 -4.28
N TYR A 52 -4.30 -0.46 -4.87
CA TYR A 52 -5.50 -1.02 -5.49
C TYR A 52 -5.29 -1.61 -6.88
N CYS A 53 -4.51 -0.98 -7.74
CA CYS A 53 -4.39 -1.48 -9.11
C CYS A 53 -3.04 -1.14 -9.74
N SER A 54 -2.78 -1.73 -10.91
CA SER A 54 -1.53 -1.60 -11.65
C SER A 54 -1.27 -0.20 -12.22
N VAL A 55 -2.22 0.73 -12.15
CA VAL A 55 -1.98 2.14 -12.50
C VAL A 55 -0.85 2.73 -11.66
N GLY A 56 -0.72 2.30 -10.39
CA GLY A 56 0.39 2.70 -9.53
C GLY A 56 0.38 4.18 -9.18
N CYS A 57 -0.81 4.76 -8.92
CA CYS A 57 -0.92 6.16 -8.51
C CYS A 57 -0.06 6.47 -7.29
N GLY A 58 0.70 7.58 -7.37
CA GLY A 58 1.43 8.10 -6.23
C GLY A 58 0.50 8.78 -5.24
N ILE A 59 0.72 8.52 -3.97
CA ILE A 59 -0.02 9.12 -2.85
C ILE A 59 0.95 9.72 -1.84
N ILE A 60 0.48 10.75 -1.14
CA ILE A 60 1.14 11.33 0.01
C ILE A 60 0.31 10.99 1.24
N MET A 61 0.91 10.30 2.19
CA MET A 61 0.31 10.00 3.48
C MET A 61 0.84 10.97 4.53
N TYR A 62 -0.07 11.57 5.27
CA TYR A 62 0.23 12.46 6.37
C TYR A 62 -0.03 11.74 7.69
N SER A 63 0.98 11.66 8.54
CA SER A 63 0.87 11.00 9.84
C SER A 63 1.21 11.93 10.99
N LEU A 64 0.49 11.78 12.08
CA LEU A 64 0.80 12.39 13.38
C LEU A 64 1.21 11.30 14.36
N GLY A 65 2.25 11.58 15.12
CA GLY A 65 2.77 10.72 16.17
C GLY A 65 4.08 11.29 16.68
N ASP A 66 4.47 10.90 17.86
CA ASP A 66 5.72 11.34 18.48
C ASP A 66 6.31 10.18 19.30
N LYS A 67 7.33 9.55 18.74
CA LYS A 67 8.01 8.42 19.38
C LYS A 67 8.67 8.83 20.71
N ALA A 68 9.14 10.08 20.81
CA ALA A 68 9.76 10.58 22.03
C ALA A 68 8.75 10.71 23.19
N LYS A 69 7.47 10.83 22.87
CA LYS A 69 6.37 10.88 23.84
C LYS A 69 5.55 9.60 23.90
N ASN A 70 6.03 8.50 23.29
CA ASN A 70 5.32 7.22 23.18
C ASN A 70 3.93 7.34 22.50
N VAL A 71 3.73 8.34 21.64
CA VAL A 71 2.51 8.50 20.85
C VAL A 71 2.66 7.72 19.54
N THR A 72 1.85 6.69 19.38
CA THR A 72 1.81 5.89 18.14
C THR A 72 1.43 6.76 16.95
N SER A 73 2.22 6.67 15.88
CA SER A 73 1.94 7.38 14.64
C SER A 73 0.66 6.85 13.99
N SER A 74 -0.22 7.76 13.60
CA SER A 74 -1.47 7.45 12.89
C SER A 74 -1.58 8.29 11.63
N ILE A 75 -2.04 7.69 10.53
CA ILE A 75 -2.32 8.40 9.28
C ILE A 75 -3.58 9.23 9.48
N ILE A 76 -3.51 10.52 9.20
CA ILE A 76 -4.61 11.46 9.40
C ILE A 76 -5.18 12.02 8.10
N HIS A 77 -4.42 11.88 7.00
CA HIS A 77 -4.84 12.30 5.67
C HIS A 77 -4.05 11.59 4.59
N ILE A 78 -4.69 11.36 3.43
CA ILE A 78 -4.06 10.80 2.23
C ILE A 78 -4.54 11.64 1.05
N GLU A 79 -3.62 12.05 0.19
CA GLU A 79 -3.93 12.74 -1.07
C GLU A 79 -3.05 12.22 -2.22
N GLY A 80 -3.39 12.59 -3.45
CA GLY A 80 -2.58 12.27 -4.62
C GLY A 80 -1.30 13.08 -4.64
N ASP A 81 -0.19 12.44 -5.01
CA ASP A 81 1.11 13.12 -5.17
C ASP A 81 1.12 13.91 -6.48
N PRO A 82 1.16 15.26 -6.44
CA PRO A 82 1.17 16.08 -7.64
C PRO A 82 2.46 15.94 -8.48
N ASP A 83 3.54 15.50 -7.85
CA ASP A 83 4.83 15.30 -8.50
C ASP A 83 4.94 13.91 -9.16
N HIS A 84 3.97 13.02 -8.91
CA HIS A 84 3.99 11.67 -9.46
C HIS A 84 3.62 11.66 -10.95
N PRO A 85 4.45 11.06 -11.83
CA PRO A 85 4.28 11.17 -13.29
C PRO A 85 2.99 10.53 -13.82
N VAL A 86 2.43 9.54 -13.12
CA VAL A 86 1.25 8.79 -13.57
C VAL A 86 -0.04 9.55 -13.29
N ASN A 87 -0.30 9.92 -12.04
CA ASN A 87 -1.58 10.50 -11.62
C ASN A 87 -1.54 12.01 -11.38
N ARG A 88 -0.37 12.63 -11.24
CA ARG A 88 -0.20 14.08 -11.09
C ARG A 88 -1.16 14.71 -10.06
N GLY A 89 -1.33 14.03 -8.93
CA GLY A 89 -2.22 14.46 -7.84
C GLY A 89 -3.67 14.02 -7.96
N THR A 90 -4.11 13.46 -9.09
CA THR A 90 -5.48 12.95 -9.24
C THR A 90 -5.65 11.58 -8.59
N LEU A 91 -6.82 11.32 -8.00
CA LEU A 91 -7.17 10.05 -7.41
C LEU A 91 -8.55 9.59 -7.88
N CYS A 92 -8.71 8.29 -8.08
CA CYS A 92 -10.04 7.69 -8.23
C CYS A 92 -10.73 7.55 -6.86
N PRO A 93 -12.04 7.29 -6.80
CA PRO A 93 -12.78 7.17 -5.54
C PRO A 93 -12.19 6.16 -4.55
N LYS A 94 -11.60 5.06 -5.01
CA LYS A 94 -10.96 4.07 -4.15
C LYS A 94 -9.76 4.64 -3.39
N CYS A 95 -8.88 5.35 -4.10
CA CYS A 95 -7.74 6.01 -3.48
C CYS A 95 -8.15 7.17 -2.57
N ALA A 96 -9.19 7.92 -2.95
CA ALA A 96 -9.72 8.99 -2.11
C ALA A 96 -10.26 8.47 -0.77
N GLY A 97 -10.86 7.27 -0.77
CA GLY A 97 -11.35 6.58 0.44
C GLY A 97 -10.30 5.73 1.16
N LEU A 98 -9.03 5.79 0.78
CA LEU A 98 -7.99 4.91 1.32
C LEU A 98 -7.74 5.12 2.81
N LEU A 99 -7.95 6.32 3.33
CA LEU A 99 -7.82 6.61 4.76
C LEU A 99 -8.80 5.77 5.59
N ASP A 100 -10.07 5.73 5.17
CA ASP A 100 -11.10 4.94 5.86
C ASP A 100 -10.84 3.45 5.74
N PHE A 101 -10.33 3.00 4.59
CA PHE A 101 -9.89 1.61 4.40
C PHE A 101 -8.78 1.22 5.37
N VAL A 102 -7.74 2.04 5.53
CA VAL A 102 -6.62 1.76 6.43
C VAL A 102 -7.07 1.66 7.88
N HIS A 103 -8.01 2.51 8.30
CA HIS A 103 -8.53 2.56 9.67
C HIS A 103 -9.78 1.70 9.92
N SER A 104 -10.26 0.99 8.89
CA SER A 104 -11.45 0.14 9.03
C SER A 104 -11.29 -0.89 10.15
N PRO A 105 -12.25 -0.97 11.09
CA PRO A 105 -12.24 -1.99 12.12
C PRO A 105 -12.40 -3.41 11.56
N ASN A 106 -12.99 -3.53 10.36
CA ASN A 106 -13.21 -4.81 9.68
C ASN A 106 -11.97 -5.31 8.92
N ARG A 107 -10.88 -4.53 8.90
CA ARG A 107 -9.65 -4.96 8.23
C ARG A 107 -9.01 -6.12 8.97
N LEU A 108 -8.77 -7.23 8.27
CA LEU A 108 -8.01 -8.36 8.80
C LEU A 108 -6.56 -7.94 9.07
N LYS A 109 -6.11 -8.11 10.31
CA LYS A 109 -4.76 -7.75 10.76
C LYS A 109 -3.89 -8.97 11.04
N TYR A 110 -4.51 -10.12 11.14
CA TYR A 110 -3.87 -11.40 11.49
C TYR A 110 -4.41 -12.51 10.60
N PRO A 111 -3.60 -13.54 10.30
CA PRO A 111 -4.07 -14.68 9.57
C PRO A 111 -5.09 -15.49 10.39
N GLU A 112 -6.01 -16.11 9.68
CA GLU A 112 -7.01 -17.02 10.24
C GLU A 112 -6.94 -18.34 9.48
N ILE A 113 -7.10 -19.43 10.21
CA ILE A 113 -7.10 -20.79 9.67
C ILE A 113 -8.44 -21.45 10.02
N ARG A 114 -9.00 -22.14 9.03
CA ARG A 114 -10.13 -23.03 9.20
C ARG A 114 -9.69 -24.46 8.90
N GLU A 115 -9.92 -25.36 9.85
CA GLU A 115 -9.56 -26.77 9.65
C GLU A 115 -10.48 -27.43 8.60
N PRO A 116 -9.98 -28.46 7.88
CA PRO A 116 -10.81 -29.19 6.91
C PRO A 116 -12.11 -29.70 7.55
N GLY A 117 -13.24 -29.41 6.91
CA GLY A 117 -14.57 -29.74 7.42
C GLY A 117 -15.06 -28.88 8.58
N GLY A 118 -14.24 -27.99 9.10
CA GLY A 118 -14.63 -27.04 10.15
C GLY A 118 -15.47 -25.87 9.62
N THR A 119 -16.25 -25.25 10.50
CA THR A 119 -17.09 -24.07 10.19
C THR A 119 -16.50 -22.78 10.75
N GLU A 120 -15.58 -22.89 11.71
CA GLU A 120 -15.05 -21.75 12.44
C GLU A 120 -13.65 -21.38 11.96
N TRP A 121 -13.40 -20.07 11.87
CA TRP A 121 -12.09 -19.49 11.62
C TRP A 121 -11.38 -19.23 12.93
N LYS A 122 -10.13 -19.70 13.05
CA LYS A 122 -9.28 -19.48 14.20
C LYS A 122 -8.15 -18.53 13.85
N ARG A 123 -8.03 -17.44 14.59
CA ARG A 123 -6.90 -16.53 14.48
C ARG A 123 -5.62 -17.21 14.94
N VAL A 124 -4.56 -17.09 14.13
CA VAL A 124 -3.24 -17.66 14.41
C VAL A 124 -2.14 -16.62 14.23
N GLY A 125 -0.92 -16.92 14.68
CA GLY A 125 0.25 -16.10 14.40
C GLY A 125 0.73 -16.25 12.96
N TRP A 126 1.51 -15.28 12.48
CA TRP A 126 2.09 -15.32 11.14
C TRP A 126 3.03 -16.52 10.94
N ASP A 127 3.85 -16.85 11.94
CA ASP A 127 4.79 -17.98 11.86
C ASP A 127 4.05 -19.31 11.71
N GLU A 128 2.95 -19.50 12.44
CA GLU A 128 2.11 -20.68 12.31
C GLU A 128 1.45 -20.76 10.93
N ALA A 129 0.85 -19.67 10.47
CA ALA A 129 0.17 -19.64 9.17
C ALA A 129 1.14 -19.92 8.02
N LEU A 130 2.28 -19.23 8.00
CA LEU A 130 3.31 -19.41 6.98
C LEU A 130 3.96 -20.79 7.06
N GLY A 131 4.24 -21.29 8.27
CA GLY A 131 4.79 -22.62 8.48
C GLY A 131 3.88 -23.73 7.94
N ARG A 132 2.57 -23.63 8.17
CA ARG A 132 1.57 -24.58 7.61
C ARG A 132 1.53 -24.49 6.08
N LEU A 133 1.47 -23.28 5.53
CA LEU A 133 1.44 -23.07 4.07
C LEU A 133 2.66 -23.67 3.40
N VAL A 134 3.85 -23.32 3.87
CA VAL A 134 5.13 -23.82 3.31
C VAL A 134 5.25 -25.33 3.41
N LYS A 135 4.83 -25.92 4.54
CA LYS A 135 4.84 -27.38 4.72
C LYS A 135 3.96 -28.10 3.71
N LEU A 136 2.74 -27.59 3.47
CA LEU A 136 1.81 -28.16 2.49
C LEU A 136 2.34 -28.01 1.06
N MET A 137 2.79 -26.81 0.70
CA MET A 137 3.37 -26.54 -0.63
C MET A 137 4.59 -27.40 -0.90
N LYS A 138 5.49 -27.54 0.09
CA LYS A 138 6.68 -28.37 -0.05
C LYS A 138 6.33 -29.84 -0.22
N ALA A 139 5.41 -30.37 0.59
CA ALA A 139 5.00 -31.77 0.50
C ALA A 139 4.37 -32.09 -0.87
N ASP A 140 3.49 -31.23 -1.36
CA ASP A 140 2.88 -31.41 -2.67
C ASP A 140 3.90 -31.29 -3.82
N ARG A 141 4.79 -30.30 -3.73
CA ARG A 141 5.83 -30.12 -4.73
C ARG A 141 6.83 -31.28 -4.77
N ASP A 142 7.30 -31.75 -3.61
CA ASP A 142 8.25 -32.87 -3.54
C ASP A 142 7.65 -34.16 -4.12
N ALA A 143 6.33 -34.35 -3.99
CA ALA A 143 5.63 -35.51 -4.54
C ALA A 143 5.33 -35.42 -6.04
N ASN A 144 5.14 -34.21 -6.57
CA ASN A 144 4.55 -34.00 -7.90
C ASN A 144 5.41 -33.17 -8.86
N PHE A 145 6.61 -32.78 -8.48
CA PHE A 145 7.51 -32.03 -9.35
C PHE A 145 8.12 -32.92 -10.42
N VAL A 146 7.98 -32.54 -11.68
CA VAL A 146 8.52 -33.25 -12.82
C VAL A 146 9.68 -32.48 -13.43
N ALA A 147 10.90 -32.98 -13.25
CA ALA A 147 12.11 -32.37 -13.80
C ALA A 147 12.22 -32.60 -15.32
N GLN A 148 11.94 -33.83 -15.77
CA GLN A 148 12.01 -34.22 -17.19
C GLN A 148 10.72 -34.93 -17.61
N ASN A 149 10.30 -34.74 -18.86
CA ASN A 149 9.17 -35.45 -19.43
C ASN A 149 9.58 -36.88 -19.90
N ALA A 150 8.61 -37.61 -20.47
CA ALA A 150 8.85 -38.97 -20.98
C ALA A 150 9.90 -39.05 -22.11
N ASP A 151 10.13 -37.94 -22.83
CA ASP A 151 11.12 -37.84 -23.91
C ASP A 151 12.49 -37.40 -23.42
N GLY A 152 12.71 -37.31 -22.10
CA GLY A 152 13.96 -36.85 -21.47
C GLY A 152 14.22 -35.35 -21.56
N LYS A 153 13.25 -34.54 -22.01
CA LYS A 153 13.38 -33.08 -22.07
C LYS A 153 13.13 -32.45 -20.71
N THR A 154 13.99 -31.53 -20.32
CA THR A 154 13.82 -30.76 -19.09
C THR A 154 12.59 -29.88 -19.15
N VAL A 155 11.66 -30.05 -18.22
CA VAL A 155 10.38 -29.32 -18.15
C VAL A 155 10.22 -28.55 -16.83
N ASN A 156 10.84 -28.99 -15.75
CA ASN A 156 10.83 -28.35 -14.42
C ASN A 156 9.44 -27.83 -14.01
N ARG A 157 8.43 -28.70 -14.08
CA ARG A 157 7.03 -28.33 -13.89
C ARG A 157 6.42 -28.88 -12.61
N TRP A 158 5.55 -28.09 -12.02
CA TRP A 158 4.71 -28.45 -10.89
C TRP A 158 3.26 -28.02 -11.21
N LEU A 159 2.35 -28.97 -11.38
CA LEU A 159 1.00 -28.74 -11.90
C LEU A 159 -0.13 -28.97 -10.89
N THR A 160 0.19 -29.57 -9.73
CA THR A 160 -0.81 -29.93 -8.72
C THR A 160 -1.21 -28.75 -7.84
N THR A 161 -0.37 -27.73 -7.77
CA THR A 161 -0.68 -26.47 -7.11
C THR A 161 -0.66 -25.33 -8.12
N GLY A 162 -1.62 -24.42 -8.02
CA GLY A 162 -1.71 -23.23 -8.84
C GLY A 162 -1.79 -21.95 -8.01
N MET A 163 -1.66 -20.81 -8.67
CA MET A 163 -1.79 -19.48 -8.09
C MET A 163 -2.90 -18.71 -8.78
N LEU A 164 -3.87 -18.24 -8.00
CA LEU A 164 -4.88 -17.29 -8.45
C LEU A 164 -4.57 -15.91 -7.86
N CYS A 165 -4.33 -14.94 -8.73
CA CYS A 165 -3.99 -13.58 -8.37
C CYS A 165 -5.18 -12.63 -8.53
N ALA A 166 -5.09 -11.46 -7.89
CA ALA A 166 -5.98 -10.35 -8.16
C ALA A 166 -5.35 -9.37 -9.16
N SER A 167 -6.19 -8.61 -9.88
CA SER A 167 -5.76 -7.43 -10.63
C SER A 167 -5.54 -6.20 -9.73
N ALA A 168 -6.02 -6.26 -8.49
CA ALA A 168 -5.85 -5.23 -7.48
C ALA A 168 -4.46 -5.34 -6.83
N SER A 169 -3.43 -5.04 -7.60
CA SER A 169 -2.04 -5.03 -7.15
C SER A 169 -1.18 -4.12 -8.04
N SER A 170 -0.04 -3.65 -7.54
CA SER A 170 0.91 -2.91 -8.37
C SER A 170 1.58 -3.82 -9.41
N ASN A 171 2.15 -3.21 -10.46
CA ASN A 171 2.90 -3.95 -11.50
C ASN A 171 4.08 -4.72 -10.90
N GLU A 172 4.78 -4.11 -9.94
CA GLU A 172 5.93 -4.73 -9.27
C GLU A 172 5.51 -5.97 -8.47
N THR A 173 4.38 -5.88 -7.76
CA THR A 173 3.80 -7.03 -7.04
C THR A 173 3.43 -8.15 -8.00
N GLY A 174 2.76 -7.83 -9.10
CA GLY A 174 2.42 -8.79 -10.15
C GLY A 174 3.65 -9.47 -10.75
N TYR A 175 4.66 -8.69 -11.08
CA TYR A 175 5.91 -9.19 -11.65
C TYR A 175 6.65 -10.13 -10.70
N ILE A 176 6.88 -9.71 -9.44
CA ILE A 176 7.64 -10.53 -8.48
C ILE A 176 6.89 -11.82 -8.10
N THR A 177 5.55 -11.73 -7.97
CA THR A 177 4.72 -12.90 -7.70
C THR A 177 4.81 -13.92 -8.84
N HIS A 178 4.62 -13.48 -10.08
CA HIS A 178 4.76 -14.35 -11.26
C HIS A 178 6.15 -14.98 -11.34
N LYS A 179 7.19 -14.19 -11.16
CA LYS A 179 8.57 -14.68 -11.18
C LYS A 179 8.83 -15.71 -10.08
N ALA A 180 8.38 -15.46 -8.84
CA ALA A 180 8.52 -16.39 -7.72
C ALA A 180 7.79 -17.71 -7.96
N MET A 181 6.53 -17.66 -8.42
CA MET A 181 5.75 -18.87 -8.72
C MET A 181 6.37 -19.69 -9.85
N ARG A 182 6.80 -19.05 -10.92
CA ARG A 182 7.48 -19.71 -12.04
C ARG A 182 8.82 -20.34 -11.63
N SER A 183 9.58 -19.70 -10.74
CA SER A 183 10.85 -20.25 -10.24
C SER A 183 10.66 -21.54 -9.44
N MET A 184 9.49 -21.76 -8.84
CA MET A 184 9.14 -23.02 -8.17
C MET A 184 8.63 -24.10 -9.12
N GLY A 185 8.49 -23.78 -10.42
CA GLY A 185 7.94 -24.70 -11.44
C GLY A 185 6.43 -24.66 -11.59
N MET A 186 5.72 -23.77 -10.89
CA MET A 186 4.27 -23.63 -10.95
C MET A 186 3.86 -23.04 -12.31
N LEU A 187 3.05 -23.78 -13.08
CA LEU A 187 2.58 -23.35 -14.39
C LEU A 187 1.11 -22.91 -14.38
N VAL A 188 0.33 -23.40 -13.42
CA VAL A 188 -1.07 -23.03 -13.26
C VAL A 188 -1.11 -21.66 -12.56
N PHE A 189 -1.25 -20.60 -13.38
CA PHE A 189 -1.22 -19.23 -12.90
C PHE A 189 -2.28 -18.41 -13.64
N ASP A 190 -3.20 -17.84 -12.91
CA ASP A 190 -4.28 -17.04 -13.48
C ASP A 190 -4.65 -15.86 -12.58
N ASN A 191 -5.46 -14.94 -13.08
CA ASN A 191 -6.01 -13.85 -12.31
C ASN A 191 -7.48 -13.59 -12.67
N GLN A 192 -8.17 -12.90 -11.77
CA GLN A 192 -9.60 -12.64 -11.91
C GLN A 192 -9.94 -11.72 -13.10
N ALA A 193 -9.00 -10.95 -13.63
CA ALA A 193 -9.24 -10.06 -14.78
C ALA A 193 -9.16 -10.78 -16.13
N ARG A 194 -8.74 -12.05 -16.14
CA ARG A 194 -8.60 -12.85 -17.34
C ARG A 194 -9.85 -13.69 -17.67
N VAL A 195 -10.78 -13.75 -16.75
CA VAL A 195 -12.04 -14.52 -16.89
C VAL A 195 -13.00 -13.80 -17.85
#